data_54521df196d85958d6dfbf3cec501b7f
#
_entry.id   54521df196d85958d6dfbf3cec501b7f
#
_cell.length_a   1.000
_cell.length_b   1.000
_cell.length_c   1.000
_cell.angle_alpha   90.00
_cell.angle_beta   90.00
_cell.angle_gamma   90.00
#
_symmetry.space_group_name_H-M   'P 1'
#
loop_
_entity.id
_entity.type
_entity.pdbx_description
1 polymer ?
#
loop_
_entity_poly.entity_id
_entity_poly.type
_entity_poly.pdbx_seq_one_letter_code
_entity_poly.pdbx_strand_id
1 'polypeptide(L)'
;MRKNIFKTVLTLLALGLSSTAFAYSNSDLNAVLNGASCPGGDLSGADLSGMDLSGRDFTNTDFTEARLDATKLDKAKLQDACFQSALLPNASLRGADLAYANFRYANASGSDFTNASLQGAYLNRCQLRGAHLLNANLQQVKAQEASMDGIQADYADFSFANLPYSWLRRASLKNAIFHGTNLYSAHLERSDLTEADLRSSKLGHSNLNNSKLDKALLDKAVLEYADLRGAEMNYTQFGTAFMDNAKLDK
;
A
#
# COMPACT_ATOMS: atom_id res chain seq x y z
N MET A 1 19.67 8.18 25.36
CA MET A 1 18.72 7.19 24.81
C MET A 1 19.37 6.03 24.01
N ARG A 2 20.56 6.18 23.42
CA ARG A 2 21.23 5.10 22.61
C ARG A 2 21.67 3.85 23.42
N LYS A 3 21.83 3.93 24.75
CA LYS A 3 22.34 2.80 25.56
C LYS A 3 21.32 1.71 25.93
N ASN A 4 20.02 1.95 25.80
CA ASN A 4 19.00 0.98 26.20
C ASN A 4 18.61 -0.01 25.12
N ILE A 5 18.78 0.33 23.83
CA ILE A 5 18.46 -0.56 22.71
C ILE A 5 19.45 -1.73 22.66
N PHE A 6 20.75 -1.45 22.93
CA PHE A 6 21.79 -2.48 23.00
C PHE A 6 21.54 -3.54 24.09
N LYS A 7 20.92 -3.14 25.21
CA LYS A 7 20.60 -4.09 26.30
C LYS A 7 19.47 -5.05 25.94
N THR A 8 18.47 -4.60 25.17
CA THR A 8 17.31 -5.44 24.83
C THR A 8 17.68 -6.54 23.82
N VAL A 9 18.51 -6.24 22.85
CA VAL A 9 18.98 -7.24 21.84
C VAL A 9 19.89 -8.27 22.51
N LEU A 10 20.78 -7.86 23.43
CA LEU A 10 21.67 -8.79 24.12
C LEU A 10 20.95 -9.70 25.13
N THR A 11 19.82 -9.26 25.71
CA THR A 11 19.05 -10.04 26.70
C THR A 11 18.21 -11.14 26.05
N LEU A 12 17.76 -10.98 24.80
CA LEU A 12 17.05 -12.01 24.05
C LEU A 12 17.97 -13.18 23.64
N LEU A 13 19.26 -12.91 23.41
CA LEU A 13 20.27 -13.96 23.13
C LEU A 13 20.59 -14.83 24.36
N ALA A 14 20.30 -14.36 25.58
CA ALA A 14 20.66 -15.05 26.83
C ALA A 14 19.55 -15.96 27.39
N LEU A 15 18.32 -15.92 26.86
CA LEU A 15 17.18 -16.64 27.43
C LEU A 15 16.80 -17.95 26.75
N GLY A 16 17.67 -18.57 25.96
CA GLY A 16 17.52 -19.98 25.56
C GLY A 16 16.12 -20.40 25.04
N LEU A 17 15.34 -19.47 24.51
CA LEU A 17 14.04 -19.75 23.89
C LEU A 17 14.30 -20.42 22.54
N SER A 18 13.78 -21.58 22.35
CA SER A 18 13.87 -22.42 21.14
C SER A 18 13.85 -21.56 19.87
N SER A 19 14.99 -21.53 19.18
CA SER A 19 15.19 -20.78 17.96
C SER A 19 14.27 -21.33 16.87
N THR A 20 13.18 -20.67 16.55
CA THR A 20 12.90 -20.47 15.15
C THR A 20 14.09 -19.70 14.64
N ALA A 21 14.97 -20.34 13.87
CA ALA A 21 16.18 -19.71 13.37
C ALA A 21 15.77 -18.45 12.60
N PHE A 22 16.07 -17.27 13.16
CA PHE A 22 15.95 -16.02 12.42
C PHE A 22 16.94 -16.14 11.25
N ALA A 23 16.43 -16.00 10.04
CA ALA A 23 17.19 -16.29 8.83
C ALA A 23 18.20 -15.18 8.46
N TYR A 24 18.11 -13.99 9.10
CA TYR A 24 18.92 -12.83 8.73
C TYR A 24 20.44 -13.06 8.86
N SER A 25 21.19 -12.34 8.04
CA SER A 25 22.63 -12.22 8.15
C SER A 25 23.04 -11.37 9.37
N ASN A 26 23.74 -11.95 10.32
CA ASN A 26 24.26 -11.21 11.47
C ASN A 26 25.17 -10.04 11.07
N SER A 27 25.93 -10.18 9.99
CA SER A 27 26.80 -9.12 9.46
C SER A 27 25.97 -7.94 8.94
N ASP A 28 24.88 -8.23 8.23
CA ASP A 28 24.03 -7.21 7.61
C ASP A 28 23.23 -6.47 8.68
N LEU A 29 22.64 -7.20 9.64
CA LEU A 29 21.97 -6.58 10.77
C LEU A 29 22.94 -5.68 11.56
N ASN A 30 24.16 -6.14 11.87
CA ASN A 30 25.16 -5.33 12.56
C ASN A 30 25.56 -4.09 11.76
N ALA A 31 25.69 -4.20 10.42
CA ALA A 31 25.95 -3.03 9.57
C ALA A 31 24.83 -1.99 9.69
N VAL A 32 23.57 -2.42 9.63
CA VAL A 32 22.41 -1.54 9.76
C VAL A 32 22.33 -0.91 11.16
N LEU A 33 22.57 -1.68 12.23
CA LEU A 33 22.60 -1.17 13.61
C LEU A 33 23.69 -0.12 13.82
N ASN A 34 24.80 -0.22 13.10
CA ASN A 34 25.91 0.75 13.11
C ASN A 34 25.71 1.92 12.14
N GLY A 35 24.56 2.02 11.49
CA GLY A 35 24.20 3.17 10.66
C GLY A 35 24.50 3.02 9.18
N ALA A 36 24.95 1.84 8.71
CA ALA A 36 25.21 1.60 7.30
C ALA A 36 23.92 1.35 6.48
N SER A 37 24.00 1.55 5.17
CA SER A 37 23.10 0.99 4.18
C SER A 37 23.35 -0.51 3.99
N CYS A 38 22.39 -1.24 3.45
CA CYS A 38 22.50 -2.68 3.28
C CYS A 38 21.85 -3.15 1.96
N PRO A 39 22.28 -2.62 0.79
CA PRO A 39 21.73 -3.06 -0.48
C PRO A 39 22.02 -4.53 -0.74
N GLY A 40 20.98 -5.30 -1.12
CA GLY A 40 21.06 -6.74 -1.34
C GLY A 40 21.28 -7.57 -0.07
N GLY A 41 21.18 -6.94 1.13
CA GLY A 41 21.40 -7.62 2.39
C GLY A 41 20.23 -8.52 2.80
N ASP A 42 20.47 -9.43 3.75
CA ASP A 42 19.48 -10.30 4.35
C ASP A 42 19.15 -9.83 5.77
N LEU A 43 17.97 -9.23 5.92
CA LEU A 43 17.37 -8.74 7.16
C LEU A 43 16.04 -9.48 7.47
N SER A 44 15.87 -10.67 6.88
CA SER A 44 14.67 -11.46 7.03
C SER A 44 14.44 -11.87 8.50
N GLY A 45 13.24 -11.59 9.02
CA GLY A 45 12.91 -11.82 10.44
C GLY A 45 13.59 -10.89 11.44
N ALA A 46 14.40 -9.93 11.01
CA ALA A 46 15.08 -9.00 11.90
C ALA A 46 14.09 -8.08 12.62
N ASP A 47 14.37 -7.72 13.87
CA ASP A 47 13.62 -6.69 14.61
C ASP A 47 14.30 -5.33 14.47
N LEU A 48 13.71 -4.48 13.64
CA LEU A 48 14.14 -3.13 13.34
C LEU A 48 13.13 -2.08 13.86
N SER A 49 12.21 -2.51 14.73
CA SER A 49 11.10 -1.68 15.22
C SER A 49 11.58 -0.36 15.83
N GLY A 50 10.94 0.74 15.44
CA GLY A 50 11.21 2.09 15.92
C GLY A 50 12.56 2.68 15.49
N MET A 51 13.33 2.00 14.67
CA MET A 51 14.61 2.52 14.18
C MET A 51 14.43 3.65 13.18
N ASP A 52 15.41 4.53 13.09
CA ASP A 52 15.51 5.54 12.05
C ASP A 52 16.50 5.05 10.96
N LEU A 53 15.92 4.62 9.84
CA LEU A 53 16.60 4.10 8.67
C LEU A 53 16.43 5.05 7.46
N SER A 54 16.02 6.30 7.72
CA SER A 54 15.70 7.28 6.70
C SER A 54 16.88 7.56 5.77
N GLY A 55 16.61 7.70 4.47
CA GLY A 55 17.57 8.06 3.44
C GLY A 55 18.59 6.98 3.11
N ARG A 56 18.54 5.82 3.73
CA ARG A 56 19.50 4.72 3.48
C ARG A 56 19.15 3.94 2.23
N ASP A 57 20.12 3.21 1.74
CA ASP A 57 19.99 2.33 0.58
C ASP A 57 19.76 0.87 1.04
N PHE A 58 18.59 0.35 0.71
CA PHE A 58 18.13 -1.01 0.94
C PHE A 58 17.61 -1.63 -0.37
N THR A 59 18.14 -1.19 -1.50
CA THR A 59 17.79 -1.75 -2.80
C THR A 59 18.03 -3.27 -2.80
N ASN A 60 17.07 -4.06 -3.27
CA ASN A 60 17.10 -5.54 -3.27
C ASN A 60 17.30 -6.20 -1.88
N THR A 61 17.12 -5.48 -0.78
CA THR A 61 17.25 -6.04 0.58
C THR A 61 16.07 -6.97 0.89
N ASP A 62 16.35 -8.08 1.56
CA ASP A 62 15.32 -9.00 2.04
C ASP A 62 14.89 -8.62 3.47
N PHE A 63 13.63 -8.15 3.62
CA PHE A 63 12.93 -7.87 4.88
C PHE A 63 11.79 -8.88 5.10
N THR A 64 11.84 -10.06 4.47
CA THR A 64 10.80 -11.09 4.65
C THR A 64 10.57 -11.36 6.13
N GLU A 65 9.31 -11.28 6.59
CA GLU A 65 8.92 -11.49 7.99
C GLU A 65 9.59 -10.55 9.02
N ALA A 66 10.33 -9.52 8.56
CA ALA A 66 10.97 -8.56 9.48
C ALA A 66 9.93 -7.75 10.25
N ARG A 67 10.30 -7.29 11.45
CA ARG A 67 9.52 -6.37 12.26
C ARG A 67 10.05 -4.95 12.06
N LEU A 68 9.19 -4.10 11.57
CA LEU A 68 9.45 -2.72 11.20
C LEU A 68 8.38 -1.79 11.83
N ASP A 69 7.79 -2.19 12.96
CA ASP A 69 6.76 -1.41 13.66
C ASP A 69 7.27 -0.01 13.96
N ALA A 70 6.57 1.03 13.52
CA ALA A 70 6.93 2.44 13.70
C ALA A 70 8.37 2.80 13.25
N THR A 71 8.98 2.01 12.38
CA THR A 71 10.30 2.28 11.77
C THR A 71 10.20 3.47 10.84
N LYS A 72 11.24 4.31 10.79
CA LYS A 72 11.35 5.39 9.82
C LYS A 72 12.21 4.95 8.64
N LEU A 73 11.63 4.97 7.47
CA LEU A 73 12.23 4.66 6.16
C LEU A 73 12.03 5.83 5.18
N ASP A 74 11.89 7.05 5.71
CA ASP A 74 11.63 8.22 4.88
C ASP A 74 12.75 8.44 3.86
N LYS A 75 12.38 8.60 2.59
CA LYS A 75 13.31 8.80 1.47
C LYS A 75 14.35 7.67 1.32
N ALA A 76 14.13 6.51 1.92
CA ALA A 76 14.99 5.35 1.70
C ALA A 76 14.86 4.83 0.26
N LYS A 77 15.93 4.26 -0.27
CA LYS A 77 15.91 3.51 -1.52
C LYS A 77 15.56 2.06 -1.20
N LEU A 78 14.45 1.59 -1.71
CA LEU A 78 13.85 0.30 -1.41
C LEU A 78 13.38 -0.41 -2.70
N GLN A 79 13.96 -0.03 -3.85
CA GLN A 79 13.61 -0.67 -5.12
C GLN A 79 13.90 -2.16 -5.03
N ASP A 80 12.95 -2.96 -5.51
CA ASP A 80 13.02 -4.43 -5.51
C ASP A 80 13.20 -5.07 -4.12
N ALA A 81 13.05 -4.31 -3.01
CA ALA A 81 13.15 -4.86 -1.66
C ALA A 81 11.99 -5.83 -1.37
N CYS A 82 12.26 -6.88 -0.62
CA CYS A 82 11.27 -7.89 -0.25
C CYS A 82 10.74 -7.65 1.16
N PHE A 83 9.48 -7.23 1.29
CA PHE A 83 8.73 -7.09 2.55
C PHE A 83 7.66 -8.17 2.70
N GLN A 84 7.83 -9.33 2.05
CA GLN A 84 6.82 -10.40 2.11
C GLN A 84 6.57 -10.80 3.57
N SER A 85 5.30 -10.79 3.98
CA SER A 85 4.87 -11.10 5.35
C SER A 85 5.49 -10.22 6.45
N ALA A 86 6.17 -9.13 6.11
CA ALA A 86 6.76 -8.21 7.08
C ALA A 86 5.70 -7.47 7.88
N LEU A 87 6.04 -7.08 9.11
CA LEU A 87 5.20 -6.29 10.01
C LEU A 87 5.75 -4.87 10.07
N LEU A 88 5.05 -3.93 9.46
CA LEU A 88 5.44 -2.52 9.45
C LEU A 88 4.26 -1.57 9.78
N PRO A 89 3.41 -1.91 10.79
CA PRO A 89 2.33 -1.01 11.15
C PRO A 89 2.88 0.32 11.67
N ASN A 90 2.23 1.41 11.25
CA ASN A 90 2.61 2.78 11.60
C ASN A 90 4.05 3.16 11.21
N ALA A 91 4.68 2.47 10.28
CA ALA A 91 5.99 2.83 9.75
C ALA A 91 5.87 4.12 8.90
N SER A 92 6.95 4.89 8.84
CA SER A 92 7.04 6.07 7.97
C SER A 92 7.91 5.73 6.75
N LEU A 93 7.32 5.83 5.55
CA LEU A 93 7.97 5.58 4.26
C LEU A 93 7.80 6.80 3.33
N ARG A 94 7.73 7.99 3.90
CA ARG A 94 7.45 9.23 3.16
C ARG A 94 8.53 9.49 2.12
N GLY A 95 8.10 9.64 0.85
CA GLY A 95 9.00 9.87 -0.26
C GLY A 95 10.01 8.74 -0.51
N ALA A 96 9.80 7.55 0.04
CA ALA A 96 10.63 6.38 -0.23
C ALA A 96 10.45 5.91 -1.67
N ASP A 97 11.49 5.34 -2.25
CA ASP A 97 11.43 4.69 -3.55
C ASP A 97 11.28 3.17 -3.36
N LEU A 98 10.06 2.69 -3.58
CA LEU A 98 9.60 1.32 -3.39
C LEU A 98 9.22 0.67 -4.74
N ALA A 99 9.76 1.20 -5.84
CA ALA A 99 9.44 0.65 -7.15
C ALA A 99 9.74 -0.86 -7.18
N TYR A 100 8.77 -1.65 -7.65
CA TYR A 100 8.81 -3.11 -7.75
C TYR A 100 8.98 -3.86 -6.43
N ALA A 101 8.94 -3.21 -5.27
CA ALA A 101 9.05 -3.86 -3.96
C ALA A 101 7.91 -4.88 -3.73
N ASN A 102 8.22 -5.94 -3.00
CA ASN A 102 7.31 -7.04 -2.73
C ASN A 102 6.70 -6.96 -1.32
N PHE A 103 5.46 -6.48 -1.20
CA PHE A 103 4.69 -6.40 0.04
C PHE A 103 3.60 -7.48 0.15
N ARG A 104 3.71 -8.60 -0.56
CA ARG A 104 2.70 -9.66 -0.47
C ARG A 104 2.54 -10.11 0.97
N TYR A 105 1.28 -10.14 1.45
CA TYR A 105 0.90 -10.55 2.80
C TYR A 105 1.48 -9.67 3.93
N ALA A 106 2.16 -8.58 3.62
CA ALA A 106 2.69 -7.67 4.64
C ALA A 106 1.58 -6.94 5.38
N ASN A 107 1.86 -6.55 6.63
CA ASN A 107 0.99 -5.66 7.39
C ASN A 107 1.60 -4.26 7.47
N ALA A 108 1.08 -3.34 6.66
CA ALA A 108 1.45 -1.93 6.63
C ALA A 108 0.28 -1.02 7.09
N SER A 109 -0.57 -1.53 7.99
CA SER A 109 -1.70 -0.78 8.50
C SER A 109 -1.25 0.52 9.19
N GLY A 110 -1.88 1.64 8.86
CA GLY A 110 -1.57 2.96 9.41
C GLY A 110 -0.23 3.56 8.98
N SER A 111 0.52 2.91 8.09
CA SER A 111 1.81 3.42 7.63
C SER A 111 1.68 4.61 6.69
N ASP A 112 2.69 5.46 6.66
CA ASP A 112 2.72 6.68 5.88
C ASP A 112 3.61 6.52 4.62
N PHE A 113 2.97 6.41 3.47
CA PHE A 113 3.56 6.36 2.13
C PHE A 113 3.39 7.69 1.37
N THR A 114 3.15 8.80 2.06
CA THR A 114 2.96 10.11 1.41
C THR A 114 4.12 10.43 0.48
N ASN A 115 3.82 10.75 -0.79
CA ASN A 115 4.78 11.00 -1.86
C ASN A 115 5.74 9.83 -2.17
N ALA A 116 5.48 8.62 -1.71
CA ALA A 116 6.31 7.44 -2.04
C ALA A 116 6.05 6.97 -3.47
N SER A 117 7.05 6.34 -4.07
CA SER A 117 6.93 5.63 -5.34
C SER A 117 6.77 4.14 -5.08
N LEU A 118 5.57 3.59 -5.36
CA LEU A 118 5.28 2.16 -5.32
C LEU A 118 5.09 1.58 -6.74
N GLN A 119 5.60 2.25 -7.77
CA GLN A 119 5.38 1.84 -9.15
C GLN A 119 5.70 0.35 -9.36
N GLY A 120 4.75 -0.41 -9.90
CA GLY A 120 4.91 -1.84 -10.18
C GLY A 120 5.03 -2.74 -8.96
N ALA A 121 4.92 -2.21 -7.72
CA ALA A 121 5.04 -3.00 -6.50
C ALA A 121 3.96 -4.08 -6.38
N TYR A 122 4.25 -5.12 -5.61
CA TYR A 122 3.37 -6.25 -5.36
C TYR A 122 2.72 -6.11 -3.99
N LEU A 123 1.43 -5.75 -3.96
CA LEU A 123 0.63 -5.51 -2.75
C LEU A 123 -0.48 -6.58 -2.57
N ASN A 124 -0.39 -7.73 -3.25
CA ASN A 124 -1.42 -8.76 -3.17
C ASN A 124 -1.62 -9.21 -1.71
N ARG A 125 -2.86 -9.13 -1.23
CA ARG A 125 -3.26 -9.46 0.15
C ARG A 125 -2.51 -8.67 1.23
N CYS A 126 -1.88 -7.53 0.87
CA CYS A 126 -1.27 -6.62 1.82
C CYS A 126 -2.35 -5.93 2.67
N GLN A 127 -2.08 -5.73 3.95
CA GLN A 127 -2.93 -4.96 4.85
C GLN A 127 -2.44 -3.51 4.89
N LEU A 128 -3.24 -2.59 4.34
CA LEU A 128 -2.97 -1.15 4.25
C LEU A 128 -4.06 -0.33 4.95
N ARG A 129 -4.85 -0.94 5.85
CA ARG A 129 -5.98 -0.24 6.49
C ARG A 129 -5.53 1.03 7.17
N GLY A 130 -6.18 2.15 6.83
CA GLY A 130 -5.86 3.46 7.38
C GLY A 130 -4.50 4.03 6.97
N ALA A 131 -3.81 3.43 6.00
CA ALA A 131 -2.53 3.96 5.53
C ALA A 131 -2.71 5.30 4.81
N HIS A 132 -1.66 6.12 4.85
CA HIS A 132 -1.58 7.42 4.19
C HIS A 132 -0.81 7.26 2.87
N LEU A 133 -1.45 7.58 1.75
CA LEU A 133 -0.93 7.44 0.40
C LEU A 133 -1.07 8.74 -0.40
N LEU A 134 -1.13 9.89 0.29
CA LEU A 134 -1.28 11.20 -0.34
C LEU A 134 -0.19 11.41 -1.40
N ASN A 135 -0.57 11.73 -2.64
CA ASN A 135 0.31 11.91 -3.79
C ASN A 135 1.24 10.70 -4.08
N ALA A 136 0.95 9.51 -3.60
CA ALA A 136 1.78 8.34 -3.88
C ALA A 136 1.64 7.89 -5.34
N ASN A 137 2.73 7.40 -5.92
CA ASN A 137 2.72 6.75 -7.23
C ASN A 137 2.48 5.25 -7.06
N LEU A 138 1.27 4.78 -7.41
CA LEU A 138 0.86 3.37 -7.39
C LEU A 138 0.61 2.84 -8.81
N GLN A 139 1.23 3.45 -9.81
CA GLN A 139 1.08 2.99 -11.20
C GLN A 139 1.48 1.52 -11.33
N GLN A 140 0.67 0.74 -12.04
CA GLN A 140 0.92 -0.67 -12.36
C GLN A 140 1.08 -1.59 -11.13
N VAL A 141 0.73 -1.16 -9.92
CA VAL A 141 0.78 -2.03 -8.73
C VAL A 141 -0.12 -3.26 -8.92
N LYS A 142 0.26 -4.36 -8.29
CA LYS A 142 -0.53 -5.60 -8.24
C LYS A 142 -1.06 -5.77 -6.81
N ALA A 143 -2.34 -5.43 -6.59
CA ALA A 143 -2.95 -5.35 -5.26
C ALA A 143 -4.26 -6.16 -5.16
N GLN A 144 -4.29 -7.34 -5.81
CA GLN A 144 -5.42 -8.26 -5.70
C GLN A 144 -5.69 -8.60 -4.23
N GLU A 145 -6.95 -8.53 -3.81
CA GLU A 145 -7.40 -8.84 -2.45
C GLU A 145 -6.71 -7.99 -1.35
N ALA A 146 -6.09 -6.85 -1.70
CA ALA A 146 -5.47 -5.98 -0.72
C ALA A 146 -6.53 -5.32 0.19
N SER A 147 -6.23 -5.20 1.48
CA SER A 147 -7.09 -4.52 2.45
C SER A 147 -6.69 -3.06 2.59
N MET A 148 -7.41 -2.17 1.92
CA MET A 148 -7.16 -0.72 1.85
C MET A 148 -8.33 0.08 2.44
N ASP A 149 -9.10 -0.49 3.38
CA ASP A 149 -10.19 0.23 4.02
C ASP A 149 -9.70 1.49 4.72
N GLY A 150 -10.36 2.62 4.47
CA GLY A 150 -10.07 3.89 5.13
C GLY A 150 -8.71 4.51 4.80
N ILE A 151 -8.05 4.10 3.72
CA ILE A 151 -6.82 4.77 3.28
C ILE A 151 -7.08 6.24 2.94
N GLN A 152 -6.04 7.06 3.07
CA GLN A 152 -6.02 8.44 2.62
C GLN A 152 -5.10 8.53 1.40
N ALA A 153 -5.68 8.48 0.21
CA ALA A 153 -4.97 8.39 -1.06
C ALA A 153 -5.42 9.48 -2.06
N ASP A 154 -5.71 10.68 -1.53
CA ASP A 154 -6.03 11.82 -2.37
C ASP A 154 -4.84 12.12 -3.28
N TYR A 155 -5.11 12.43 -4.56
CA TYR A 155 -4.12 12.69 -5.60
C TYR A 155 -3.15 11.52 -5.88
N ALA A 156 -3.39 10.32 -5.37
CA ALA A 156 -2.57 9.16 -5.68
C ALA A 156 -2.82 8.68 -7.11
N ASP A 157 -1.78 8.16 -7.74
CA ASP A 157 -1.86 7.65 -9.11
C ASP A 157 -1.88 6.12 -9.12
N PHE A 158 -3.06 5.54 -9.41
CA PHE A 158 -3.30 4.12 -9.58
C PHE A 158 -3.40 3.71 -11.07
N SER A 159 -2.91 4.52 -11.99
CA SER A 159 -3.04 4.24 -13.42
C SER A 159 -2.51 2.84 -13.76
N PHE A 160 -3.32 2.09 -14.51
CA PHE A 160 -3.02 0.71 -14.93
C PHE A 160 -2.77 -0.29 -13.79
N ALA A 161 -3.11 0.06 -12.55
CA ALA A 161 -3.02 -0.84 -11.41
C ALA A 161 -4.02 -2.02 -11.52
N ASN A 162 -3.68 -3.13 -10.87
CA ASN A 162 -4.52 -4.31 -10.82
C ASN A 162 -5.01 -4.56 -9.38
N LEU A 163 -6.25 -4.14 -9.08
CA LEU A 163 -6.87 -4.12 -7.75
C LEU A 163 -8.16 -4.98 -7.69
N PRO A 164 -8.30 -6.12 -8.38
CA PRO A 164 -9.53 -6.89 -8.31
C PRO A 164 -9.75 -7.41 -6.89
N TYR A 165 -11.01 -7.44 -6.45
CA TYR A 165 -11.43 -7.92 -5.13
C TYR A 165 -10.80 -7.16 -3.95
N SER A 166 -10.22 -5.96 -4.17
CA SER A 166 -9.64 -5.15 -3.11
C SER A 166 -10.71 -4.47 -2.26
N TRP A 167 -10.35 -4.12 -1.02
CA TRP A 167 -11.22 -3.47 -0.05
C TRP A 167 -10.81 -2.01 0.11
N LEU A 168 -11.60 -1.07 -0.43
CA LEU A 168 -11.36 0.37 -0.45
C LEU A 168 -12.50 1.13 0.24
N ARG A 169 -13.21 0.47 1.16
CA ARG A 169 -14.36 1.06 1.84
C ARG A 169 -13.94 2.27 2.66
N ARG A 170 -14.73 3.35 2.58
CA ARG A 170 -14.50 4.61 3.31
C ARG A 170 -13.11 5.22 3.02
N ALA A 171 -12.49 4.88 1.91
CA ALA A 171 -11.23 5.48 1.47
C ALA A 171 -11.45 6.93 1.02
N SER A 172 -10.48 7.81 1.28
CA SER A 172 -10.38 9.12 0.65
C SER A 172 -9.53 8.99 -0.62
N LEU A 173 -10.15 9.24 -1.77
CA LEU A 173 -9.59 9.02 -3.11
C LEU A 173 -9.85 10.25 -4.00
N LYS A 174 -9.96 11.43 -3.40
CA LYS A 174 -10.25 12.67 -4.13
C LYS A 174 -9.13 12.98 -5.11
N ASN A 175 -9.51 13.32 -6.34
CA ASN A 175 -8.56 13.60 -7.41
C ASN A 175 -7.57 12.46 -7.69
N ALA A 176 -7.83 11.25 -7.19
CA ALA A 176 -6.99 10.09 -7.49
C ALA A 176 -7.16 9.67 -8.95
N ILE A 177 -6.09 9.13 -9.54
CA ILE A 177 -6.07 8.71 -10.93
C ILE A 177 -6.19 7.19 -11.00
N PHE A 178 -7.29 6.69 -11.58
CA PHE A 178 -7.56 5.27 -11.81
C PHE A 178 -7.65 4.96 -13.32
N HIS A 179 -6.97 5.73 -14.15
CA HIS A 179 -7.02 5.52 -15.59
C HIS A 179 -6.57 4.10 -15.97
N GLY A 180 -7.43 3.35 -16.65
CA GLY A 180 -7.14 1.97 -17.09
C GLY A 180 -6.97 0.95 -15.95
N THR A 181 -7.31 1.29 -14.73
CA THR A 181 -7.18 0.44 -13.53
C THR A 181 -8.20 -0.69 -13.54
N ASN A 182 -7.79 -1.88 -13.13
CA ASN A 182 -8.70 -3.00 -12.89
C ASN A 182 -9.20 -2.99 -11.43
N LEU A 183 -10.47 -2.65 -11.25
CA LEU A 183 -11.23 -2.63 -9.98
C LEU A 183 -12.37 -3.67 -10.00
N TYR A 184 -12.24 -4.73 -10.79
CA TYR A 184 -13.28 -5.76 -10.89
C TYR A 184 -13.62 -6.33 -9.53
N SER A 185 -14.91 -6.35 -9.17
CA SER A 185 -15.40 -6.81 -7.86
C SER A 185 -14.74 -6.12 -6.66
N ALA A 186 -14.20 -4.91 -6.80
CA ALA A 186 -13.64 -4.14 -5.68
C ALA A 186 -14.76 -3.58 -4.79
N HIS A 187 -14.47 -3.42 -3.51
CA HIS A 187 -15.34 -2.84 -2.50
C HIS A 187 -15.00 -1.37 -2.28
N LEU A 188 -15.82 -0.45 -2.81
CA LEU A 188 -15.63 1.00 -2.77
C LEU A 188 -16.75 1.70 -1.97
N GLU A 189 -17.48 0.95 -1.14
CA GLU A 189 -18.62 1.48 -0.40
C GLU A 189 -18.22 2.65 0.49
N ARG A 190 -18.97 3.75 0.38
CA ARG A 190 -18.75 4.97 1.16
C ARG A 190 -17.38 5.62 0.94
N SER A 191 -16.66 5.28 -0.13
CA SER A 191 -15.43 5.98 -0.50
C SER A 191 -15.73 7.36 -1.09
N ASP A 192 -14.78 8.26 -1.00
CA ASP A 192 -14.86 9.59 -1.62
C ASP A 192 -13.96 9.62 -2.87
N LEU A 193 -14.57 9.52 -4.03
CA LEU A 193 -13.96 9.55 -5.36
C LEU A 193 -14.25 10.89 -6.07
N THR A 194 -14.52 11.95 -5.31
CA THR A 194 -14.79 13.28 -5.86
C THR A 194 -13.65 13.72 -6.77
N GLU A 195 -13.99 14.12 -8.00
CA GLU A 195 -13.02 14.55 -9.03
C GLU A 195 -11.99 13.46 -9.44
N ALA A 196 -12.20 12.19 -9.10
CA ALA A 196 -11.31 11.11 -9.50
C ALA A 196 -11.38 10.83 -11.01
N ASP A 197 -10.26 10.44 -11.60
CA ASP A 197 -10.18 10.01 -13.00
C ASP A 197 -10.30 8.48 -13.10
N LEU A 198 -11.50 8.01 -13.41
CA LEU A 198 -11.84 6.59 -13.57
C LEU A 198 -11.95 6.19 -15.06
N ARG A 199 -11.44 7.00 -15.97
CA ARG A 199 -11.56 6.73 -17.41
C ARG A 199 -10.91 5.40 -17.78
N SER A 200 -11.61 4.64 -18.62
CA SER A 200 -11.17 3.31 -19.09
C SER A 200 -10.94 2.28 -17.96
N SER A 201 -11.37 2.56 -16.74
CA SER A 201 -11.25 1.61 -15.63
C SER A 201 -12.24 0.45 -15.76
N LYS A 202 -11.92 -0.71 -15.16
CA LYS A 202 -12.76 -1.90 -15.14
C LYS A 202 -13.39 -2.03 -13.76
N LEU A 203 -14.63 -1.55 -13.61
CA LEU A 203 -15.42 -1.53 -12.38
C LEU A 203 -16.53 -2.60 -12.38
N GLY A 204 -16.46 -3.58 -13.27
CA GLY A 204 -17.48 -4.63 -13.35
C GLY A 204 -17.68 -5.34 -12.00
N HIS A 205 -18.94 -5.52 -11.59
CA HIS A 205 -19.32 -6.13 -10.30
C HIS A 205 -18.80 -5.40 -9.05
N SER A 206 -18.19 -4.22 -9.17
CA SER A 206 -17.73 -3.46 -7.99
C SER A 206 -18.90 -2.94 -7.17
N ASN A 207 -18.67 -2.72 -5.88
CA ASN A 207 -19.63 -2.13 -4.98
C ASN A 207 -19.25 -0.68 -4.66
N LEU A 208 -20.01 0.27 -5.21
CA LEU A 208 -19.87 1.72 -5.04
C LEU A 208 -21.00 2.32 -4.20
N ASN A 209 -21.71 1.49 -3.41
CA ASN A 209 -22.85 1.96 -2.63
C ASN A 209 -22.48 3.12 -1.71
N ASN A 210 -23.29 4.19 -1.79
CA ASN A 210 -23.10 5.39 -0.97
C ASN A 210 -21.72 6.04 -1.14
N SER A 211 -21.01 5.80 -2.24
CA SER A 211 -19.76 6.50 -2.57
C SER A 211 -20.03 7.90 -3.10
N LYS A 212 -19.00 8.75 -3.09
CA LYS A 212 -19.05 10.06 -3.73
C LYS A 212 -18.30 10.01 -5.04
N LEU A 213 -19.00 10.32 -6.13
CA LEU A 213 -18.46 10.37 -7.49
C LEU A 213 -18.65 11.76 -8.12
N ASP A 214 -18.90 12.79 -7.30
CA ASP A 214 -19.13 14.15 -7.80
C ASP A 214 -17.97 14.59 -8.70
N LYS A 215 -18.29 15.02 -9.93
CA LYS A 215 -17.36 15.43 -10.97
C LYS A 215 -16.35 14.36 -11.40
N ALA A 216 -16.48 13.11 -10.99
CA ALA A 216 -15.61 12.03 -11.44
C ALA A 216 -15.72 11.82 -12.96
N LEU A 217 -14.62 11.39 -13.57
CA LEU A 217 -14.53 11.10 -15.01
C LEU A 217 -14.62 9.60 -15.24
N LEU A 218 -15.63 9.13 -15.98
CA LEU A 218 -15.91 7.71 -16.21
C LEU A 218 -15.96 7.36 -17.73
N ASP A 219 -15.50 8.24 -18.62
CA ASP A 219 -15.52 7.93 -20.04
C ASP A 219 -14.81 6.60 -20.33
N LYS A 220 -15.46 5.72 -21.08
CA LYS A 220 -15.02 4.34 -21.39
C LYS A 220 -14.83 3.42 -20.18
N ALA A 221 -15.26 3.80 -18.99
CA ALA A 221 -15.25 2.89 -17.84
C ALA A 221 -16.25 1.73 -18.06
N VAL A 222 -15.92 0.55 -17.55
CA VAL A 222 -16.77 -0.64 -17.60
C VAL A 222 -17.38 -0.85 -16.22
N LEU A 223 -18.70 -0.57 -16.08
CA LEU A 223 -19.47 -0.64 -14.84
C LEU A 223 -20.53 -1.75 -14.88
N GLU A 224 -20.37 -2.73 -15.75
CA GLU A 224 -21.32 -3.84 -15.87
C GLU A 224 -21.57 -4.50 -14.53
N TYR A 225 -22.84 -4.62 -14.12
CA TYR A 225 -23.25 -5.18 -12.83
C TYR A 225 -22.72 -4.43 -11.59
N ALA A 226 -22.10 -3.26 -11.73
CA ALA A 226 -21.66 -2.46 -10.58
C ALA A 226 -22.86 -1.97 -9.76
N ASP A 227 -22.67 -1.83 -8.45
CA ASP A 227 -23.71 -1.32 -7.54
C ASP A 227 -23.41 0.12 -7.14
N LEU A 228 -24.18 1.09 -7.70
CA LEU A 228 -24.04 2.53 -7.48
C LEU A 228 -25.20 3.10 -6.62
N ARG A 229 -25.99 2.26 -5.97
CA ARG A 229 -27.13 2.74 -5.18
C ARG A 229 -26.66 3.64 -4.04
N GLY A 230 -27.31 4.78 -3.87
CA GLY A 230 -26.94 5.81 -2.90
C GLY A 230 -25.67 6.57 -3.25
N ALA A 231 -25.08 6.39 -4.41
CA ALA A 231 -23.90 7.14 -4.81
C ALA A 231 -24.27 8.60 -5.17
N GLU A 232 -23.45 9.55 -4.69
CA GLU A 232 -23.53 10.96 -5.08
C GLU A 232 -22.79 11.13 -6.42
N MET A 233 -23.49 11.59 -7.46
CA MET A 233 -22.96 11.64 -8.83
C MET A 233 -23.22 13.00 -9.50
N ASN A 234 -23.11 14.10 -8.73
CA ASN A 234 -23.33 15.43 -9.27
C ASN A 234 -22.21 15.80 -10.26
N TYR A 235 -22.63 16.18 -11.47
CA TYR A 235 -21.67 16.54 -12.54
C TYR A 235 -20.71 15.43 -12.95
N THR A 236 -20.98 14.18 -12.60
CA THR A 236 -20.19 13.01 -13.02
C THR A 236 -20.24 12.86 -14.55
N GLN A 237 -19.10 12.64 -15.17
CA GLN A 237 -18.98 12.53 -16.61
C GLN A 237 -18.88 11.05 -17.02
N PHE A 238 -19.99 10.45 -17.40
CA PHE A 238 -20.05 9.05 -17.83
C PHE A 238 -19.52 8.85 -19.26
N GLY A 239 -19.61 9.86 -20.13
CA GLY A 239 -19.17 9.75 -21.53
C GLY A 239 -19.73 8.52 -22.21
N THR A 240 -18.85 7.62 -22.64
CA THR A 240 -19.18 6.34 -23.28
C THR A 240 -19.03 5.14 -22.34
N ALA A 241 -19.26 5.32 -21.03
CA ALA A 241 -19.17 4.24 -20.06
C ALA A 241 -20.17 3.09 -20.36
N PHE A 242 -19.76 1.86 -20.11
CA PHE A 242 -20.57 0.66 -20.25
C PHE A 242 -21.23 0.35 -18.92
N MET A 243 -22.57 0.46 -18.84
CA MET A 243 -23.33 0.37 -17.57
C MET A 243 -24.39 -0.76 -17.59
N ASP A 244 -24.22 -1.77 -18.43
CA ASP A 244 -25.19 -2.85 -18.55
C ASP A 244 -25.43 -3.53 -17.20
N ASN A 245 -26.69 -3.60 -16.77
CA ASN A 245 -27.10 -4.16 -15.48
C ASN A 245 -26.48 -3.47 -14.24
N ALA A 246 -25.91 -2.28 -14.38
CA ALA A 246 -25.52 -1.48 -13.22
C ALA A 246 -26.77 -1.12 -12.39
N LYS A 247 -26.62 -1.14 -11.05
CA LYS A 247 -27.71 -0.82 -10.13
C LYS A 247 -27.61 0.64 -9.73
N LEU A 248 -28.64 1.40 -10.02
CA LEU A 248 -28.83 2.80 -9.63
C LEU A 248 -30.05 2.91 -8.71
N ASP A 249 -30.18 4.04 -8.01
CA ASP A 249 -31.43 4.37 -7.32
C ASP A 249 -32.56 4.55 -8.35
N LYS A 250 -33.80 4.25 -7.94
CA LYS A 250 -34.99 4.40 -8.77
C LYS A 250 -35.44 5.87 -8.82
#